data_3eebfb3a767e8c6e2b3dd59a3c3687b9
#
_entry.id   3eebfb3a767e8c6e2b3dd59a3c3687b9
#
_cell.length_a   1.000
_cell.length_b   1.000
_cell.length_c   1.000
_cell.angle_alpha   90.00
_cell.angle_beta   90.00
_cell.angle_gamma   90.00
#
_symmetry.space_group_name_H-M   'P 1'
#
loop_
_entity.id
_entity.type
_entity.pdbx_description
1 polymer ?
#
loop_
_entity_poly.entity_id
_entity_poly.type
_entity_poly.pdbx_seq_one_letter_code
_entity_poly.pdbx_strand_id
1 'polypeptide(L)'
;WEADGIEDLPDNVHFLQDRGCEIEGVKFFGLGYNHPECLIPMGIDVLVTHEPPIMILDESNNTHWGNSPLRSQVMRTKPKYHLFGHVHSAYGIEKHEDIVFSNGSSLDDYYEVCHSPRLITL
;
A
#
# COMPACT_ATOMS: atom_id res chain seq x y z
N TRP A 1 -15.65 1.53 -9.90
CA TRP A 1 -15.70 1.67 -8.44
C TRP A 1 -15.57 3.14 -8.05
N GLU A 2 -16.55 3.64 -7.35
CA GLU A 2 -16.56 5.02 -6.92
C GLU A 2 -16.72 5.10 -5.41
N ALA A 3 -16.14 6.14 -4.82
CA ALA A 3 -16.14 6.33 -3.38
C ALA A 3 -17.34 7.18 -2.94
N ASP A 4 -18.54 6.71 -3.26
CA ASP A 4 -19.78 7.38 -2.84
C ASP A 4 -19.91 7.36 -1.31
N GLY A 5 -20.39 8.47 -0.74
CA GLY A 5 -20.60 8.59 0.69
C GLY A 5 -19.35 8.90 1.50
N ILE A 6 -18.27 9.35 0.85
CA ILE A 6 -17.03 9.70 1.54
C ILE A 6 -17.25 10.81 2.56
N GLU A 7 -18.11 11.77 2.25
CA GLU A 7 -18.41 12.89 3.14
C GLU A 7 -19.18 12.48 4.39
N ASP A 8 -19.76 11.28 4.41
CA ASP A 8 -20.51 10.77 5.55
C ASP A 8 -19.68 9.89 6.47
N LEU A 9 -18.34 9.89 6.31
CA LEU A 9 -17.46 9.09 7.14
C LEU A 9 -17.34 9.68 8.56
N PRO A 10 -17.24 8.83 9.60
CA PRO A 10 -16.91 9.29 10.94
C PRO A 10 -15.56 10.01 10.99
N ASP A 11 -15.38 10.89 11.99
CA ASP A 11 -14.17 11.69 12.14
C ASP A 11 -12.90 10.84 12.30
N ASN A 12 -13.02 9.60 12.78
CA ASN A 12 -11.88 8.69 12.93
C ASN A 12 -11.62 7.80 11.72
N VAL A 13 -12.31 8.05 10.60
CA VAL A 13 -12.12 7.31 9.35
C VAL A 13 -11.60 8.28 8.30
N HIS A 14 -10.48 7.93 7.66
CA HIS A 14 -9.83 8.77 6.66
C HIS A 14 -9.83 8.03 5.31
N PHE A 15 -10.39 8.68 4.29
CA PHE A 15 -10.35 8.16 2.93
C PHE A 15 -9.09 8.69 2.24
N LEU A 16 -8.20 7.77 1.86
CA LEU A 16 -6.90 8.14 1.29
C LEU A 16 -6.82 7.74 -0.19
N GLN A 17 -7.39 8.56 -1.05
CA GLN A 17 -7.23 8.43 -2.49
C GLN A 17 -6.49 9.67 -3.01
N ASP A 18 -5.21 9.52 -3.31
CA ASP A 18 -4.32 10.59 -3.77
C ASP A 18 -4.24 11.75 -2.76
N ARG A 19 -4.31 11.39 -1.48
CA ARG A 19 -4.26 12.36 -0.38
C ARG A 19 -3.65 11.75 0.86
N GLY A 20 -3.26 12.60 1.78
CA GLY A 20 -2.66 12.18 3.03
C GLY A 20 -3.44 12.65 4.26
N CYS A 21 -3.05 12.12 5.39
CA CYS A 21 -3.49 12.60 6.71
C CYS A 21 -2.35 12.40 7.70
N GLU A 22 -2.44 13.09 8.83
CA GLU A 22 -1.49 12.92 9.92
C GLU A 22 -2.25 12.50 11.17
N ILE A 23 -1.80 11.40 11.79
CA ILE A 23 -2.43 10.86 12.98
C ILE A 23 -1.32 10.65 14.02
N GLU A 24 -1.43 11.35 15.16
CA GLU A 24 -0.46 11.26 16.24
C GLU A 24 1.00 11.44 15.78
N GLY A 25 1.22 12.40 14.88
CA GLY A 25 2.54 12.71 14.36
C GLY A 25 3.02 11.80 13.24
N VAL A 26 2.25 10.79 12.85
CA VAL A 26 2.58 9.88 11.75
C VAL A 26 1.87 10.34 10.48
N LYS A 27 2.64 10.50 9.40
CA LYS A 27 2.11 10.98 8.11
C LYS A 27 1.80 9.80 7.21
N PHE A 28 0.52 9.68 6.86
CA PHE A 28 0.00 8.66 5.96
C PHE A 28 -0.32 9.28 4.60
N PHE A 29 -0.09 8.55 3.54
CA PHE A 29 -0.54 8.91 2.20
C PHE A 29 -1.07 7.69 1.49
N GLY A 30 -2.24 7.80 0.85
CA GLY A 30 -2.82 6.76 0.04
C GLY A 30 -2.81 7.16 -1.42
N LEU A 31 -2.30 6.26 -2.27
CA LEU A 31 -2.35 6.44 -3.71
C LEU A 31 -3.54 5.67 -4.26
N GLY A 32 -4.37 6.35 -5.06
CA GLY A 32 -5.52 5.72 -5.69
C GLY A 32 -5.09 4.64 -6.67
N TYR A 33 -5.93 3.61 -6.81
CA TYR A 33 -5.67 2.54 -7.74
C TYR A 33 -5.57 3.08 -9.17
N ASN A 34 -4.49 2.68 -9.85
CA ASN A 34 -4.25 3.03 -11.24
C ASN A 34 -4.09 4.55 -11.50
N HIS A 35 -3.50 5.27 -10.54
CA HIS A 35 -3.20 6.70 -10.66
C HIS A 35 -1.68 6.94 -10.69
N PRO A 36 -0.95 6.44 -11.70
CA PRO A 36 0.51 6.52 -11.72
C PRO A 36 1.05 7.94 -11.88
N GLU A 37 0.24 8.88 -12.36
CA GLU A 37 0.60 10.29 -12.52
C GLU A 37 0.52 11.10 -11.24
N CYS A 38 -0.12 10.57 -10.21
CA CYS A 38 -0.17 11.24 -8.91
C CYS A 38 1.19 11.16 -8.23
N LEU A 39 1.75 12.32 -7.87
CA LEU A 39 3.04 12.36 -7.20
C LEU A 39 2.89 12.13 -5.71
N ILE A 40 3.64 11.16 -5.20
CA ILE A 40 3.72 10.90 -3.76
C ILE A 40 4.61 11.98 -3.15
N PRO A 41 4.12 12.71 -2.12
CA PRO A 41 4.94 13.74 -1.50
C PRO A 41 6.10 13.16 -0.69
N MET A 42 7.13 13.96 -0.49
CA MET A 42 8.24 13.63 0.40
C MET A 42 7.78 13.69 1.86
N GLY A 43 8.47 12.97 2.75
CA GLY A 43 8.22 13.05 4.19
C GLY A 43 7.09 12.17 4.70
N ILE A 44 6.58 11.27 3.88
CA ILE A 44 5.54 10.31 4.27
C ILE A 44 6.15 9.21 5.11
N ASP A 45 5.51 8.88 6.23
CA ASP A 45 5.91 7.76 7.07
C ASP A 45 5.31 6.44 6.59
N VAL A 46 4.02 6.44 6.27
CA VAL A 46 3.29 5.24 5.82
C VAL A 46 2.60 5.52 4.50
N LEU A 47 2.99 4.78 3.48
CA LEU A 47 2.36 4.79 2.17
C LEU A 47 1.42 3.59 2.06
N VAL A 48 0.20 3.83 1.60
CA VAL A 48 -0.80 2.78 1.37
C VAL A 48 -1.19 2.79 -0.10
N THR A 49 -1.08 1.64 -0.76
CA THR A 49 -1.50 1.49 -2.15
C THR A 49 -2.28 0.20 -2.33
N HIS A 50 -3.01 0.08 -3.44
CA HIS A 50 -3.72 -1.17 -3.75
C HIS A 50 -2.73 -2.25 -4.17
N GLU A 51 -1.90 -1.95 -5.16
CA GLU A 51 -0.97 -2.91 -5.74
C GLU A 51 0.46 -2.72 -5.23
N PRO A 52 1.30 -3.76 -5.34
CA PRO A 52 2.70 -3.66 -4.95
C PRO A 52 3.53 -2.87 -5.96
N PRO A 53 4.71 -2.38 -5.54
CA PRO A 53 5.74 -1.97 -6.50
C PRO A 53 6.30 -3.22 -7.19
N ILE A 54 6.71 -3.08 -8.45
CA ILE A 54 7.22 -4.23 -9.19
C ILE A 54 8.45 -4.85 -8.49
N MET A 55 8.54 -6.18 -8.51
CA MET A 55 9.63 -6.98 -7.95
C MET A 55 9.68 -7.03 -6.42
N ILE A 56 8.67 -6.49 -5.73
CA ILE A 56 8.60 -6.54 -4.28
C ILE A 56 7.26 -7.12 -3.86
N LEU A 57 7.26 -8.36 -3.35
CA LEU A 57 6.06 -9.05 -2.87
C LEU A 57 4.91 -9.00 -3.88
N ASP A 58 5.24 -9.27 -5.15
CA ASP A 58 4.32 -9.09 -6.27
C ASP A 58 4.24 -10.33 -7.19
N GLU A 59 4.90 -11.42 -6.83
CA GLU A 59 5.00 -12.58 -7.72
C GLU A 59 3.83 -13.54 -7.56
N SER A 60 3.23 -13.91 -8.68
CA SER A 60 2.23 -14.96 -8.77
C SER A 60 2.37 -15.68 -10.11
N ASN A 61 2.37 -17.02 -10.08
CA ASN A 61 2.54 -17.84 -11.28
C ASN A 61 3.79 -17.46 -12.11
N ASN A 62 4.91 -17.27 -11.42
CA ASN A 62 6.20 -16.89 -12.02
C ASN A 62 6.17 -15.56 -12.78
N THR A 63 5.21 -14.69 -12.46
CA THR A 63 5.06 -13.37 -13.07
C THR A 63 5.02 -12.31 -11.98
N HIS A 64 5.69 -11.19 -12.24
CA HIS A 64 5.65 -10.02 -11.36
C HIS A 64 4.54 -9.09 -11.81
N TRP A 65 3.58 -8.84 -10.92
CA TRP A 65 2.36 -8.08 -11.19
C TRP A 65 2.40 -6.65 -10.66
N GLY A 66 3.52 -6.26 -10.06
CA GLY A 66 3.65 -4.94 -9.46
C GLY A 66 3.78 -3.82 -10.49
N ASN A 67 3.71 -2.60 -9.97
CA ASN A 67 3.67 -1.37 -10.77
C ASN A 67 5.06 -0.73 -10.82
N SER A 68 5.57 -0.51 -12.03
CA SER A 68 6.90 0.08 -12.23
C SER A 68 6.96 1.57 -11.90
N PRO A 69 6.02 2.43 -12.33
CA PRO A 69 6.00 3.83 -11.90
C PRO A 69 5.89 3.98 -10.37
N LEU A 70 5.09 3.14 -9.73
CA LEU A 70 4.97 3.14 -8.27
C LEU A 70 6.31 2.84 -7.61
N ARG A 71 7.03 1.83 -8.08
CA ARG A 71 8.35 1.50 -7.54
C ARG A 71 9.30 2.70 -7.62
N SER A 72 9.32 3.40 -8.75
CA SER A 72 10.16 4.59 -8.92
C SER A 72 9.83 5.67 -7.89
N GLN A 73 8.54 5.92 -7.66
CA GLN A 73 8.10 6.90 -6.67
C GLN A 73 8.47 6.48 -5.24
N VAL A 74 8.29 5.21 -4.91
CA VAL A 74 8.61 4.70 -3.57
C VAL A 74 10.12 4.82 -3.30
N MET A 75 10.95 4.48 -4.26
CA MET A 75 12.40 4.59 -4.13
C MET A 75 12.87 6.04 -4.06
N ARG A 76 12.14 6.96 -4.66
CA ARG A 76 12.42 8.40 -4.57
C ARG A 76 12.03 8.99 -3.22
N THR A 77 10.85 8.64 -2.71
CA THR A 77 10.29 9.24 -1.49
C THR A 77 10.70 8.53 -0.21
N LYS A 78 11.02 7.25 -0.30
CA LYS A 78 11.49 6.41 0.83
C LYS A 78 10.62 6.53 2.08
N PRO A 79 9.32 6.15 2.01
CA PRO A 79 8.51 6.06 3.21
C PRO A 79 9.10 5.01 4.16
N LYS A 80 8.79 5.10 5.43
CA LYS A 80 9.24 4.08 6.40
C LYS A 80 8.55 2.75 6.16
N TYR A 81 7.27 2.80 5.82
CA TYR A 81 6.43 1.62 5.56
C TYR A 81 5.66 1.82 4.27
N HIS A 82 5.57 0.76 3.47
CA HIS A 82 4.71 0.71 2.29
C HIS A 82 3.79 -0.50 2.42
N LEU A 83 2.51 -0.25 2.58
CA LEU A 83 1.48 -1.27 2.82
C LEU A 83 0.62 -1.43 1.57
N PHE A 84 0.44 -2.67 1.14
CA PHE A 84 -0.35 -2.99 -0.06
C PHE A 84 -0.91 -4.41 0.02
N GLY A 85 -1.63 -4.82 -1.01
CA GLY A 85 -2.19 -6.17 -1.14
C GLY A 85 -2.25 -6.59 -2.60
N HIS A 86 -3.45 -6.93 -3.07
CA HIS A 86 -3.77 -7.25 -4.47
C HIS A 86 -3.19 -8.57 -4.96
N VAL A 87 -1.89 -8.82 -4.85
CA VAL A 87 -1.28 -10.08 -5.28
C VAL A 87 -1.36 -11.06 -4.12
N HIS A 88 -2.39 -11.89 -4.12
CA HIS A 88 -2.76 -12.72 -2.98
C HIS A 88 -1.69 -13.74 -2.60
N SER A 89 -1.05 -14.37 -3.58
CA SER A 89 -0.03 -15.38 -3.33
C SER A 89 1.30 -14.81 -2.82
N ALA A 90 1.43 -13.49 -2.80
CA ALA A 90 2.67 -12.81 -2.41
C ALA A 90 2.62 -12.20 -1.00
N TYR A 91 1.72 -12.70 -0.15
CA TYR A 91 1.67 -12.28 1.26
C TYR A 91 3.05 -12.36 1.89
N GLY A 92 3.44 -11.31 2.61
CA GLY A 92 4.75 -11.29 3.25
C GLY A 92 5.17 -9.91 3.69
N ILE A 93 6.38 -9.85 4.22
CA ILE A 93 7.03 -8.62 4.65
C ILE A 93 8.51 -8.68 4.24
N GLU A 94 9.02 -7.59 3.68
CA GLU A 94 10.42 -7.46 3.27
C GLU A 94 10.93 -6.07 3.58
N LYS A 95 12.23 -5.95 3.83
CA LYS A 95 12.89 -4.67 4.04
C LYS A 95 13.90 -4.43 2.93
N HIS A 96 13.79 -3.29 2.25
CA HIS A 96 14.72 -2.85 1.21
C HIS A 96 15.06 -1.37 1.46
N GLU A 97 16.35 -1.04 1.50
CA GLU A 97 16.82 0.34 1.66
C GLU A 97 16.12 1.12 2.80
N ASP A 98 15.97 0.46 3.95
CA ASP A 98 15.30 1.00 5.14
C ASP A 98 13.80 1.22 4.99
N ILE A 99 13.20 0.77 3.89
CA ILE A 99 11.75 0.76 3.70
C ILE A 99 11.23 -0.64 4.04
N VAL A 100 10.22 -0.71 4.89
CA VAL A 100 9.54 -1.97 5.20
C VAL A 100 8.32 -2.10 4.29
N PHE A 101 8.32 -3.14 3.45
CA PHE A 101 7.21 -3.45 2.55
C PHE A 101 6.38 -4.57 3.14
N SER A 102 5.06 -4.40 3.13
CA SER A 102 4.13 -5.41 3.63
C SER A 102 3.01 -5.65 2.62
N ASN A 103 2.97 -6.86 2.07
CA ASN A 103 1.79 -7.34 1.35
C ASN A 103 0.89 -8.03 2.37
N GLY A 104 -0.23 -7.39 2.71
CA GLY A 104 -1.15 -7.84 3.74
C GLY A 104 -2.34 -8.63 3.21
N SER A 105 -2.25 -9.19 2.02
CA SER A 105 -3.34 -9.99 1.43
C SER A 105 -3.73 -11.13 2.35
N SER A 106 -4.97 -11.15 2.83
CA SER A 106 -5.45 -12.17 3.75
C SER A 106 -6.10 -13.35 3.04
N LEU A 107 -6.36 -13.22 1.74
CA LEU A 107 -7.00 -14.26 0.93
C LEU A 107 -5.97 -14.97 0.04
N ASP A 108 -6.24 -16.24 -0.29
CA ASP A 108 -5.50 -16.95 -1.32
C ASP A 108 -6.08 -16.65 -2.71
N ASP A 109 -5.54 -17.31 -3.73
CA ASP A 109 -5.99 -17.12 -5.12
C ASP A 109 -7.40 -17.65 -5.39
N TYR A 110 -7.97 -18.39 -4.43
CA TYR A 110 -9.37 -18.87 -4.48
C TYR A 110 -10.30 -18.02 -3.63
N TYR A 111 -9.83 -16.86 -3.15
CA TYR A 111 -10.58 -15.94 -2.30
C TYR A 111 -11.00 -16.52 -0.95
N GLU A 112 -10.20 -17.48 -0.45
CA GLU A 112 -10.39 -18.03 0.88
C GLU A 112 -9.42 -17.39 1.87
N VAL A 113 -9.89 -17.12 3.09
CA VAL A 113 -9.06 -16.52 4.14
C VAL A 113 -7.99 -17.51 4.57
N CYS A 114 -6.72 -17.17 4.38
CA CYS A 114 -5.59 -18.03 4.70
C CYS A 114 -4.49 -17.34 5.52
N HIS A 115 -4.52 -16.01 5.64
CA HIS A 115 -3.52 -15.26 6.39
C HIS A 115 -4.18 -14.31 7.38
N SER A 116 -3.59 -14.23 8.57
CA SER A 116 -4.03 -13.28 9.60
C SER A 116 -3.56 -11.86 9.29
N PRO A 117 -4.29 -10.85 9.77
CA PRO A 117 -3.79 -9.48 9.72
C PRO A 117 -2.45 -9.35 10.42
N ARG A 118 -1.59 -8.49 9.88
CA ARG A 118 -0.27 -8.22 10.47
C ARG A 118 -0.33 -6.96 11.31
N LEU A 119 0.20 -7.06 12.52
CA LEU A 119 0.36 -5.90 13.40
C LEU A 119 1.71 -5.26 13.12
N ILE A 120 1.70 -3.95 12.82
CA ILE A 120 2.92 -3.16 12.62
C ILE A 120 2.92 -2.06 13.67
N THR A 121 4.01 -1.99 14.43
CA THR A 121 4.21 -0.94 15.42
C THR A 121 5.03 0.18 14.80
N LEU A 122 4.47 1.38 14.80
CA LEU A 122 5.10 2.56 14.22
C LEU A 122 5.99 3.28 15.22
#